data_ebd320e645a520ddc0553b0e70f58b01
#
_entry.id   ebd320e645a520ddc0553b0e70f58b01
#
_cell.length_a   1.000
_cell.length_b   1.000
_cell.length_c   1.000
_cell.angle_alpha   90.00
_cell.angle_beta   90.00
_cell.angle_gamma   90.00
#
_symmetry.space_group_name_H-M   'P 1'
#
loop_
_entity.id
_entity.type
_entity.pdbx_description
1 polymer ?
#
loop_
_entity_poly.entity_id
_entity_poly.type
_entity_poly.pdbx_seq_one_letter_code
_entity_poly.pdbx_strand_id
1 'polypeptide(L)'
;MEFAEKARAQGLSIVVLALRGEADPRLEQLAQKFVWMRVGQLGKLVRTLKSSGVKQVAFLGGVTRVNFVDGFRIDWRGLRMLSRMRSFNDDSMLRSIIAEVESAGVQVIAPCALLQDSVPRRGLLVGNALSGNALTEAQIGWDAARWEPSILDNLSLSGIRPLSR
;
A
#
# COMPACT_ATOMS: atom_id res chain seq x y z
N MET A 1 -2.71 -10.84 6.17
CA MET A 1 -2.43 -12.30 6.17
C MET A 1 -2.26 -12.80 4.74
N GLU A 2 -3.30 -12.80 3.93
CA GLU A 2 -3.31 -13.38 2.57
C GLU A 2 -2.12 -13.03 1.67
N PHE A 3 -1.69 -11.76 1.65
CA PHE A 3 -0.51 -11.33 0.89
C PHE A 3 0.77 -12.07 1.33
N ALA A 4 0.99 -12.17 2.64
CA ALA A 4 2.17 -12.82 3.20
C ALA A 4 2.14 -14.33 2.94
N GLU A 5 0.97 -14.95 3.04
CA GLU A 5 0.78 -16.37 2.74
C GLU A 5 1.05 -16.67 1.26
N LYS A 6 0.50 -15.87 0.35
CA LYS A 6 0.75 -16.01 -1.09
C LYS A 6 2.21 -15.78 -1.47
N ALA A 7 2.83 -14.74 -0.91
CA ALA A 7 4.25 -14.48 -1.14
C ALA A 7 5.11 -15.67 -0.70
N ARG A 8 4.81 -16.25 0.46
CA ARG A 8 5.50 -17.43 0.96
C ARG A 8 5.25 -18.67 0.09
N ALA A 9 4.01 -18.88 -0.36
CA ALA A 9 3.66 -19.98 -1.27
C ALA A 9 4.41 -19.89 -2.61
N GLN A 10 4.78 -18.69 -3.04
CA GLN A 10 5.63 -18.45 -4.21
C GLN A 10 7.15 -18.56 -3.91
N GLY A 11 7.51 -19.00 -2.71
CA GLY A 11 8.92 -19.17 -2.31
C GLY A 11 9.64 -17.85 -2.01
N LEU A 12 8.92 -16.73 -1.84
CA LEU A 12 9.53 -15.45 -1.54
C LEU A 12 9.89 -15.32 -0.06
N SER A 13 11.08 -14.81 0.20
CA SER A 13 11.48 -14.39 1.55
C SER A 13 10.85 -13.07 1.91
N ILE A 14 10.08 -13.01 3.00
CA ILE A 14 9.36 -11.83 3.43
C ILE A 14 9.98 -11.18 4.66
N VAL A 15 10.16 -9.87 4.58
CA VAL A 15 10.51 -9.00 5.72
C VAL A 15 9.28 -8.18 6.05
N VAL A 16 8.76 -8.34 7.27
CA VAL A 16 7.58 -7.62 7.73
C VAL A 16 7.98 -6.46 8.62
N LEU A 17 7.54 -5.27 8.25
CA LEU A 17 7.67 -4.04 9.04
C LEU A 17 6.27 -3.68 9.55
N ALA A 18 5.98 -4.12 10.76
CA ALA A 18 4.64 -4.09 11.35
C ALA A 18 4.42 -2.79 12.14
N LEU A 19 3.36 -2.06 11.82
CA LEU A 19 2.97 -0.89 12.60
C LEU A 19 2.26 -1.34 13.88
N ARG A 20 2.72 -0.82 15.03
CA ARG A 20 2.11 -1.10 16.33
C ARG A 20 0.67 -0.59 16.35
N GLY A 21 -0.23 -1.45 16.81
CA GLY A 21 -1.66 -1.16 16.88
C GLY A 21 -2.44 -1.42 15.58
N GLU A 22 -1.76 -1.66 14.45
CA GLU A 22 -2.40 -1.91 13.15
C GLU A 22 -2.14 -3.33 12.63
N ALA A 23 -0.94 -3.83 12.80
CA ALA A 23 -0.54 -5.10 12.21
C ALA A 23 -0.88 -6.29 13.12
N ASP A 24 -1.31 -7.38 12.49
CA ASP A 24 -1.56 -8.66 13.15
C ASP A 24 -0.24 -9.31 13.58
N PRO A 25 -0.06 -9.62 14.88
CA PRO A 25 1.15 -10.28 15.38
C PRO A 25 1.44 -11.63 14.70
N ARG A 26 0.42 -12.33 14.20
CA ARG A 26 0.57 -13.61 13.52
C ARG A 26 1.42 -13.54 12.26
N LEU A 27 1.61 -12.36 11.69
CA LEU A 27 2.54 -12.12 10.58
C LEU A 27 3.98 -12.48 10.90
N GLU A 28 4.36 -12.49 12.18
CA GLU A 28 5.69 -12.90 12.63
C GLU A 28 6.03 -14.33 12.22
N GLN A 29 5.05 -15.24 12.24
CA GLN A 29 5.22 -16.65 11.87
C GLN A 29 5.48 -16.85 10.36
N LEU A 30 5.08 -15.89 9.55
CA LEU A 30 5.24 -15.94 8.09
C LEU A 30 6.51 -15.22 7.61
N ALA A 31 7.09 -14.37 8.45
CA ALA A 31 8.20 -13.51 8.10
C ALA A 31 9.56 -14.16 8.40
N GLN A 32 10.52 -14.02 7.48
CA GLN A 32 11.93 -14.33 7.76
C GLN A 32 12.51 -13.32 8.77
N LYS A 33 12.06 -12.08 8.71
CA LYS A 33 12.39 -11.02 9.65
C LYS A 33 11.16 -10.19 9.94
N PHE A 34 10.87 -10.00 11.22
CA PHE A 34 9.74 -9.22 11.69
C PHE A 34 10.22 -8.07 12.56
N VAL A 35 9.75 -6.85 12.30
CA VAL A 35 10.17 -5.65 13.04
C VAL A 35 8.98 -4.78 13.35
N TRP A 36 8.72 -4.58 14.64
CA TRP A 36 7.74 -3.60 15.09
C TRP A 36 8.22 -2.16 14.89
N MET A 37 7.35 -1.35 14.31
CA MET A 37 7.58 0.07 14.07
C MET A 37 6.45 0.92 14.65
N ARG A 38 6.72 2.20 14.80
CA ARG A 38 5.70 3.23 15.06
C ARG A 38 5.58 4.16 13.87
N VAL A 39 4.43 4.81 13.74
CA VAL A 39 4.21 5.85 12.74
C VAL A 39 5.26 6.96 12.91
N GLY A 40 5.82 7.45 11.81
CA GLY A 40 6.85 8.50 11.81
C GLY A 40 8.31 8.00 11.82
N GLN A 41 8.57 6.69 12.01
CA GLN A 41 9.91 6.12 12.00
C GLN A 41 10.43 5.81 10.58
N LEU A 42 10.45 6.80 9.70
CA LEU A 42 10.85 6.64 8.30
C LEU A 42 12.32 6.22 8.13
N GLY A 43 13.20 6.73 8.95
CA GLY A 43 14.60 6.33 8.94
C GLY A 43 14.80 4.89 9.38
N LYS A 44 14.00 4.40 10.35
CA LYS A 44 14.00 2.99 10.74
C LYS A 44 13.48 2.11 9.60
N LEU A 45 12.39 2.51 8.93
CA LEU A 45 11.85 1.85 7.75
C LEU A 45 12.95 1.63 6.71
N VAL A 46 13.52 2.71 6.21
CA VAL A 46 14.54 2.68 5.15
C VAL A 46 15.78 1.88 5.55
N ARG A 47 16.27 2.06 6.77
CA ARG A 47 17.43 1.29 7.26
C ARG A 47 17.14 -0.21 7.31
N THR A 48 15.96 -0.60 7.79
CA THR A 48 15.60 -2.02 7.89
C THR A 48 15.44 -2.64 6.51
N LEU A 49 14.81 -1.97 5.54
CA LEU A 49 14.71 -2.44 4.17
C LEU A 49 16.10 -2.67 3.55
N LYS A 50 16.99 -1.67 3.65
CA LYS A 50 18.35 -1.77 3.13
C LYS A 50 19.18 -2.88 3.81
N SER A 51 19.18 -2.93 5.12
CA SER A 51 19.97 -3.93 5.87
C SER A 51 19.47 -5.36 5.68
N SER A 52 18.23 -5.52 5.25
CA SER A 52 17.63 -6.82 4.95
C SER A 52 17.73 -7.19 3.46
N GLY A 53 18.38 -6.38 2.62
CA GLY A 53 18.53 -6.64 1.19
C GLY A 53 17.23 -6.64 0.40
N VAL A 54 16.17 -6.01 0.94
CA VAL A 54 14.85 -5.94 0.30
C VAL A 54 14.96 -5.15 -1.00
N LYS A 55 14.44 -5.72 -2.08
CA LYS A 55 14.39 -5.09 -3.40
C LYS A 55 13.04 -4.44 -3.69
N GLN A 56 11.98 -5.05 -3.18
CA GLN A 56 10.61 -4.61 -3.42
C GLN A 56 9.83 -4.52 -2.11
N VAL A 57 8.98 -3.53 -1.99
CA VAL A 57 8.10 -3.35 -0.82
C VAL A 57 6.67 -3.05 -1.27
N ALA A 58 5.71 -3.66 -0.59
CA ALA A 58 4.29 -3.33 -0.73
C ALA A 58 3.77 -2.75 0.59
N PHE A 59 3.02 -1.66 0.50
CA PHE A 59 2.28 -1.11 1.64
C PHE A 59 0.90 -1.74 1.69
N LEU A 60 0.54 -2.28 2.85
CA LEU A 60 -0.68 -3.05 3.07
C LEU A 60 -1.43 -2.52 4.29
N GLY A 61 -2.73 -2.36 4.15
CA GLY A 61 -3.60 -1.87 5.22
C GLY A 61 -3.64 -0.34 5.30
N GLY A 62 -4.23 0.16 6.36
CA GLY A 62 -4.36 1.59 6.65
C GLY A 62 -3.71 1.94 7.98
N VAL A 63 -3.69 3.21 8.31
CA VAL A 63 -3.25 3.73 9.60
C VAL A 63 -4.41 4.47 10.24
N THR A 64 -4.86 3.98 11.38
CA THR A 64 -5.97 4.60 12.10
C THR A 64 -5.52 5.90 12.76
N ARG A 65 -6.33 6.96 12.66
CA ARG A 65 -6.00 8.29 13.22
C ARG A 65 -5.71 8.24 14.73
N VAL A 66 -6.32 7.33 15.47
CA VAL A 66 -6.10 7.16 16.92
C VAL A 66 -4.66 6.75 17.21
N ASN A 67 -4.05 5.93 16.37
CA ASN A 67 -2.68 5.46 16.54
C ASN A 67 -1.62 6.54 16.27
N PHE A 68 -2.01 7.67 15.66
CA PHE A 68 -1.13 8.83 15.56
C PHE A 68 -0.87 9.51 16.91
N VAL A 69 -1.81 9.44 17.86
CA VAL A 69 -1.69 10.14 19.15
C VAL A 69 -0.80 9.37 20.13
N ASP A 70 -1.00 8.05 20.25
CA ASP A 70 -0.32 7.22 21.27
C ASP A 70 0.96 6.54 20.80
N GLY A 71 1.17 6.44 19.49
CA GLY A 71 2.25 5.67 18.89
C GLY A 71 3.22 6.46 18.02
N PHE A 72 3.03 7.78 17.90
CA PHE A 72 3.81 8.60 16.98
C PHE A 72 5.24 8.84 17.48
N ARG A 73 6.21 8.41 16.72
CA ARG A 73 7.63 8.72 16.95
C ARG A 73 8.26 9.15 15.64
N ILE A 74 8.48 10.46 15.49
CA ILE A 74 9.23 11.00 14.36
C ILE A 74 10.73 10.77 14.60
N ASP A 75 11.39 10.17 13.62
CA ASP A 75 12.84 10.22 13.52
C ASP A 75 13.29 11.39 12.62
N TRP A 76 14.60 11.68 12.60
CA TRP A 76 15.16 12.78 11.83
C TRP A 76 14.78 12.76 10.34
N ARG A 77 14.68 11.57 9.74
CA ARG A 77 14.32 11.41 8.34
C ARG A 77 12.84 11.73 8.11
N GLY A 78 11.98 11.27 9.01
CA GLY A 78 10.56 11.64 9.01
C GLY A 78 10.35 13.14 9.18
N LEU A 79 11.06 13.77 10.11
CA LEU A 79 10.99 15.21 10.32
C LEU A 79 11.43 15.98 9.07
N ARG A 80 12.54 15.57 8.45
CA ARG A 80 13.04 16.19 7.21
C ARG A 80 12.07 15.99 6.05
N MET A 81 11.40 14.86 5.94
CA MET A 81 10.35 14.64 4.93
C MET A 81 9.20 15.61 5.16
N LEU A 82 8.68 15.70 6.39
CA LEU A 82 7.56 16.58 6.73
C LEU A 82 7.87 18.05 6.46
N SER A 83 9.11 18.52 6.76
CA SER A 83 9.50 19.90 6.51
C SER A 83 9.52 20.31 5.03
N ARG A 84 9.51 19.33 4.12
CA ARG A 84 9.48 19.55 2.67
C ARG A 84 8.10 19.45 2.06
N MET A 85 7.13 18.94 2.83
CA MET A 85 5.76 18.76 2.36
C MET A 85 5.03 20.10 2.30
N ARG A 86 4.32 20.32 1.20
CA ARG A 86 3.46 21.49 1.01
C ARG A 86 2.02 21.23 1.46
N SER A 87 1.64 20.00 1.60
CA SER A 87 0.30 19.57 2.03
C SER A 87 0.42 18.34 2.93
N PHE A 88 -0.44 18.28 3.95
CA PHE A 88 -0.46 17.20 4.95
C PHE A 88 -1.69 16.28 4.79
N ASN A 89 -2.23 16.16 3.58
CA ASN A 89 -3.24 15.16 3.31
C ASN A 89 -2.62 13.76 3.20
N ASP A 90 -3.46 12.74 3.36
CA ASP A 90 -3.03 11.33 3.40
C ASP A 90 -2.28 10.91 2.13
N ASP A 91 -2.72 11.39 0.97
CA ASP A 91 -2.12 11.10 -0.32
C ASP A 91 -0.72 11.71 -0.48
N SER A 92 -0.55 12.99 -0.15
CA SER A 92 0.75 13.66 -0.18
C SER A 92 1.75 13.02 0.78
N MET A 93 1.27 12.58 1.96
CA MET A 93 2.10 11.88 2.94
C MET A 93 2.55 10.52 2.40
N LEU A 94 1.64 9.74 1.84
CA LEU A 94 1.97 8.44 1.26
C LEU A 94 2.96 8.56 0.10
N ARG A 95 2.74 9.51 -0.81
CA ARG A 95 3.68 9.79 -1.92
C ARG A 95 5.07 10.19 -1.42
N SER A 96 5.15 10.99 -0.37
CA SER A 96 6.43 11.39 0.22
C SER A 96 7.17 10.21 0.83
N ILE A 97 6.46 9.29 1.50
CA ILE A 97 7.02 8.04 2.03
C ILE A 97 7.53 7.15 0.89
N ILE A 98 6.73 6.98 -0.17
CA ILE A 98 7.09 6.21 -1.36
C ILE A 98 8.39 6.77 -1.97
N ALA A 99 8.44 8.08 -2.22
CA ALA A 99 9.61 8.73 -2.80
C ALA A 99 10.88 8.54 -1.93
N GLU A 100 10.76 8.59 -0.60
CA GLU A 100 11.87 8.34 0.32
C GLU A 100 12.35 6.87 0.30
N VAL A 101 11.44 5.92 0.13
CA VAL A 101 11.77 4.50 0.00
C VAL A 101 12.44 4.22 -1.34
N GLU A 102 11.91 4.75 -2.43
CA GLU A 102 12.46 4.59 -3.78
C GLU A 102 13.81 5.28 -3.93
N SER A 103 14.01 6.46 -3.34
CA SER A 103 15.31 7.12 -3.27
C SER A 103 16.38 6.28 -2.56
N ALA A 104 15.94 5.34 -1.75
CA ALA A 104 16.81 4.40 -1.06
C ALA A 104 17.16 3.15 -1.89
N GLY A 105 16.65 3.04 -3.12
CA GLY A 105 16.89 1.94 -4.03
C GLY A 105 15.96 0.73 -3.80
N VAL A 106 14.82 0.93 -3.14
CA VAL A 106 13.80 -0.11 -2.94
C VAL A 106 12.57 0.24 -3.77
N GLN A 107 12.18 -0.65 -4.66
CA GLN A 107 11.01 -0.45 -5.52
C GLN A 107 9.72 -0.62 -4.72
N VAL A 108 8.80 0.33 -4.85
CA VAL A 108 7.45 0.18 -4.29
C VAL A 108 6.56 -0.48 -5.33
N ILE A 109 5.89 -1.55 -4.92
CA ILE A 109 4.97 -2.32 -5.77
C ILE A 109 3.54 -2.25 -5.25
N ALA A 110 2.57 -2.32 -6.14
CA ALA A 110 1.17 -2.43 -5.76
C ALA A 110 0.88 -3.83 -5.19
N PRO A 111 0.11 -3.93 -4.09
CA PRO A 111 -0.24 -5.23 -3.50
C PRO A 111 -0.92 -6.20 -4.49
N CYS A 112 -1.71 -5.68 -5.43
CA CYS A 112 -2.37 -6.48 -6.45
C CYS A 112 -1.41 -7.23 -7.39
N ALA A 113 -0.15 -6.82 -7.47
CA ALA A 113 0.85 -7.53 -8.28
C ALA A 113 1.07 -8.98 -7.83
N LEU A 114 0.92 -9.26 -6.53
CA LEU A 114 0.99 -10.61 -5.96
C LEU A 114 -0.41 -11.24 -5.71
N LEU A 115 -1.46 -10.42 -5.72
CA LEU A 115 -2.83 -10.84 -5.43
C LEU A 115 -3.69 -10.92 -6.71
N GLN A 116 -3.11 -11.15 -7.87
CA GLN A 116 -3.82 -11.15 -9.16
C GLN A 116 -5.06 -12.06 -9.17
N ASP A 117 -4.97 -13.21 -8.51
CA ASP A 117 -6.10 -14.16 -8.40
C ASP A 117 -7.19 -13.69 -7.42
N SER A 118 -6.85 -12.77 -6.51
CA SER A 118 -7.78 -12.20 -5.53
C SER A 118 -8.42 -10.89 -6.00
N VAL A 119 -7.95 -10.35 -7.14
CA VAL A 119 -8.59 -9.18 -7.74
C VAL A 119 -9.87 -9.63 -8.43
N PRO A 120 -11.02 -9.06 -8.06
CA PRO A 120 -12.28 -9.42 -8.68
C PRO A 120 -12.23 -9.23 -10.20
N ARG A 121 -12.69 -10.21 -10.93
CA ARG A 121 -12.87 -10.06 -12.38
C ARG A 121 -14.04 -9.12 -12.63
N ARG A 122 -14.02 -8.48 -13.80
CA ARG A 122 -15.11 -7.59 -14.22
C ARG A 122 -16.46 -8.31 -14.19
N GLY A 123 -17.42 -7.79 -13.45
CA GLY A 123 -18.77 -8.34 -13.33
C GLY A 123 -19.37 -8.19 -11.95
N LEU A 124 -20.52 -8.81 -11.72
CA LEU A 124 -21.19 -8.84 -10.44
C LEU A 124 -20.43 -9.73 -9.45
N LEU A 125 -20.05 -9.18 -8.30
CA LEU A 125 -19.29 -9.90 -7.27
C LEU A 125 -20.18 -10.52 -6.19
N VAL A 126 -21.24 -9.79 -5.80
CA VAL A 126 -22.16 -10.19 -4.72
C VAL A 126 -23.55 -9.64 -5.03
N GLY A 127 -24.58 -10.44 -4.71
CA GLY A 127 -25.97 -10.04 -4.86
C GLY A 127 -26.65 -10.57 -6.13
N ASN A 128 -27.85 -10.08 -6.40
CA ASN A 128 -28.59 -10.43 -7.60
C ASN A 128 -28.09 -9.62 -8.81
N ALA A 129 -28.24 -10.18 -10.00
CA ALA A 129 -27.92 -9.47 -11.23
C ALA A 129 -28.67 -8.11 -11.29
N LEU A 130 -27.95 -7.06 -11.58
CA LEU A 130 -28.54 -5.74 -11.75
C LEU A 130 -29.38 -5.75 -13.03
N SER A 131 -30.58 -5.20 -12.97
CA SER A 131 -31.50 -5.08 -14.11
C SER A 131 -31.54 -3.64 -14.64
N GLY A 132 -31.69 -3.50 -15.95
CA GLY A 132 -32.08 -2.25 -16.62
C GLY A 132 -31.37 -0.98 -16.08
N ASN A 133 -32.14 -0.12 -15.43
CA ASN A 133 -31.67 1.19 -14.95
C ASN A 133 -30.53 1.09 -13.92
N ALA A 134 -30.53 0.09 -13.04
CA ALA A 134 -29.47 -0.09 -12.04
C ALA A 134 -28.11 -0.42 -12.66
N LEU A 135 -28.10 -1.12 -13.79
CA LEU A 135 -26.88 -1.35 -14.58
C LEU A 135 -26.35 -0.05 -15.17
N THR A 136 -27.26 0.81 -15.69
CA THR A 136 -26.91 2.10 -16.27
C THR A 136 -26.35 3.04 -15.19
N GLU A 137 -27.00 3.10 -14.03
CA GLU A 137 -26.54 3.91 -12.89
C GLU A 137 -25.19 3.46 -12.35
N ALA A 138 -24.98 2.14 -12.23
CA ALA A 138 -23.70 1.57 -11.85
C ALA A 138 -22.61 1.90 -12.88
N GLN A 139 -22.92 1.88 -14.17
CA GLN A 139 -22.02 2.25 -15.24
C GLN A 139 -21.66 3.73 -15.20
N ILE A 140 -22.63 4.61 -14.98
CA ILE A 140 -22.41 6.07 -14.84
C ILE A 140 -21.51 6.34 -13.61
N GLY A 141 -21.79 5.70 -12.49
CA GLY A 141 -20.96 5.83 -11.29
C GLY A 141 -19.53 5.36 -11.51
N TRP A 142 -19.35 4.26 -12.22
CA TRP A 142 -18.05 3.73 -12.58
C TRP A 142 -17.28 4.65 -13.54
N ASP A 143 -17.96 5.21 -14.54
CA ASP A 143 -17.34 6.11 -15.49
C ASP A 143 -17.00 7.45 -14.85
N ALA A 144 -17.85 7.96 -13.93
CA ALA A 144 -17.55 9.13 -13.11
C ALA A 144 -16.31 8.91 -12.21
N ALA A 145 -16.21 7.76 -11.57
CA ALA A 145 -15.04 7.41 -10.75
C ALA A 145 -13.75 7.28 -11.58
N ARG A 146 -13.86 6.88 -12.84
CA ARG A 146 -12.72 6.86 -13.78
C ARG A 146 -12.28 8.26 -14.21
N TRP A 147 -13.17 9.24 -14.14
CA TRP A 147 -12.89 10.61 -14.59
C TRP A 147 -12.18 11.45 -13.54
N GLU A 148 -12.01 10.96 -12.33
CA GLU A 148 -11.09 11.58 -11.37
C GLU A 148 -9.65 11.22 -11.74
N PRO A 149 -8.92 12.09 -12.46
CA PRO A 149 -7.58 11.75 -13.02
C PRO A 149 -6.48 11.79 -11.98
N SER A 150 -6.78 11.81 -10.66
CA SER A 150 -5.79 12.25 -9.71
C SER A 150 -5.09 11.14 -8.90
N ILE A 151 -5.61 9.95 -8.80
CA ILE A 151 -5.03 8.94 -7.90
C ILE A 151 -4.20 7.90 -8.65
N LEU A 152 -4.60 7.52 -9.86
CA LEU A 152 -3.94 6.45 -10.61
C LEU A 152 -2.84 6.96 -11.56
N ASP A 153 -3.00 8.14 -12.15
CA ASP A 153 -2.01 8.72 -13.07
C ASP A 153 -0.78 9.30 -12.36
N ASN A 154 -0.91 9.63 -11.09
CA ASN A 154 0.18 10.18 -10.27
C ASN A 154 0.89 9.16 -9.37
N LEU A 155 0.32 8.00 -9.16
CA LEU A 155 1.09 6.82 -8.80
C LEU A 155 1.66 6.33 -10.11
N SER A 156 2.97 6.39 -10.26
CA SER A 156 3.68 5.85 -11.42
C SER A 156 3.48 4.32 -11.51
N LEU A 157 2.23 3.91 -11.69
CA LEU A 157 1.82 2.55 -12.01
C LEU A 157 2.03 2.33 -13.52
N SER A 158 3.25 2.62 -13.98
CA SER A 158 3.69 2.40 -15.36
C SER A 158 3.70 0.92 -15.80
N GLY A 159 2.97 0.08 -15.07
CA GLY A 159 2.79 -1.34 -15.41
C GLY A 159 1.34 -1.78 -15.68
N ILE A 160 0.35 -0.94 -15.38
CA ILE A 160 -1.05 -1.29 -15.66
C ILE A 160 -1.46 -0.61 -16.97
N ARG A 161 -1.18 -1.26 -18.09
CA ARG A 161 -1.83 -0.88 -19.36
C ARG A 161 -3.32 -1.11 -19.23
N PRO A 162 -4.19 -0.15 -19.60
CA PRO A 162 -5.59 -0.44 -19.79
C PRO A 162 -5.69 -1.52 -20.87
N LEU A 163 -6.35 -2.62 -20.54
CA LEU A 163 -6.70 -3.64 -21.52
C LEU A 163 -7.50 -2.95 -22.63
N SER A 164 -6.89 -2.80 -23.79
CA SER A 164 -7.56 -2.42 -25.02
C SER A 164 -8.70 -3.41 -25.30
N ARG A 165 -9.79 -2.88 -25.81
CA ARG A 165 -11.06 -3.50 -26.19
C ARG A 165 -10.95 -4.89 -26.80
#